data_c25305688aac80c54570ba14989b1959
#
_entry.id   c25305688aac80c54570ba14989b1959
#
_cell.length_a   1.000
_cell.length_b   1.000
_cell.length_c   1.000
_cell.angle_alpha   90.00
_cell.angle_beta   90.00
_cell.angle_gamma   90.00
#
_symmetry.space_group_name_H-M   'P 1'
#
loop_
_entity.id
_entity.type
_entity.pdbx_description
1 polymer ?
#
loop_
_entity_poly.entity_id
_entity_poly.type
_entity_poly.pdbx_seq_one_letter_code
_entity_poly.pdbx_strand_id
1 'polypeptide(L)'
;MAKATIYTSLMSSKTITVKECPISGELPYHMNFNKVLSHPELFDTISLLVENTIKIKETNKEIEFNKICATSSSAIPYATNIATSFEKGMLYINHSGNDNNDKDNIKHIKIEGGMEIDDKIILIETIVSNDFLLNNIMNKIRKYGGNIVGLILIVNLCEGEYVNLTTQKEKIIPVLNVYDIFNHLENNNLIDLYYCEKVKFYCENKTKANIKKLLPQPEEVKEEVEEETKKEIFVSQ
;
A
#
# COMPACT_ATOMS: atom_id res chain seq x y z
N MET A 1 -15.95 -1.36 -16.20
CA MET A 1 -15.92 0.11 -16.37
C MET A 1 -15.37 0.82 -15.14
N ALA A 2 -15.89 0.58 -13.91
CA ALA A 2 -15.45 1.34 -12.73
C ALA A 2 -13.93 1.30 -12.43
N LYS A 3 -13.28 0.14 -12.45
CA LYS A 3 -11.83 0.04 -12.18
C LYS A 3 -10.98 0.80 -13.21
N ALA A 4 -11.31 0.72 -14.51
CA ALA A 4 -10.59 1.43 -15.58
C ALA A 4 -10.60 2.95 -15.35
N THR A 5 -11.75 3.51 -15.00
CA THR A 5 -11.89 4.94 -14.67
C THR A 5 -11.05 5.31 -13.44
N ILE A 6 -11.07 4.46 -12.39
CA ILE A 6 -10.23 4.67 -11.20
C ILE A 6 -8.75 4.71 -11.60
N TYR A 7 -8.26 3.76 -12.40
CA TYR A 7 -6.85 3.67 -12.79
C TYR A 7 -6.37 4.94 -13.51
N THR A 8 -7.16 5.41 -14.49
CA THR A 8 -6.86 6.66 -15.20
C THR A 8 -6.88 7.86 -14.26
N SER A 9 -7.87 7.92 -13.34
CA SER A 9 -8.01 9.03 -12.40
C SER A 9 -6.91 9.04 -11.34
N LEU A 10 -6.38 7.89 -10.91
CA LEU A 10 -5.24 7.80 -10.00
C LEU A 10 -3.97 8.44 -10.61
N MET A 11 -3.78 8.32 -11.92
CA MET A 11 -2.67 8.95 -12.62
C MET A 11 -2.92 10.45 -12.83
N SER A 12 -4.08 10.85 -13.34
CA SER A 12 -4.41 12.25 -13.61
C SER A 12 -4.45 13.13 -12.35
N SER A 13 -4.88 12.58 -11.23
CA SER A 13 -4.84 13.24 -9.91
C SER A 13 -3.43 13.32 -9.29
N LYS A 14 -2.42 12.73 -9.94
CA LYS A 14 -1.07 12.56 -9.41
C LYS A 14 -1.04 11.79 -8.07
N THR A 15 -2.03 10.98 -7.80
CA THR A 15 -2.03 10.01 -6.68
C THR A 15 -0.95 8.96 -6.92
N ILE A 16 -0.80 8.54 -8.18
CA ILE A 16 0.33 7.73 -8.65
C ILE A 16 1.27 8.61 -9.46
N THR A 17 2.55 8.52 -9.18
CA THR A 17 3.63 9.14 -9.97
C THR A 17 4.73 8.14 -10.18
N VAL A 18 5.31 8.11 -11.38
CA VAL A 18 6.47 7.28 -11.71
C VAL A 18 7.76 8.01 -11.38
N LYS A 19 8.80 7.27 -11.01
CA LYS A 19 10.13 7.80 -10.74
C LYS A 19 11.01 7.59 -11.98
N GLU A 20 11.67 8.63 -12.46
CA GLU A 20 12.55 8.56 -13.63
C GLU A 20 13.75 7.65 -13.39
N CYS A 21 14.33 7.70 -12.21
CA CYS A 21 15.49 6.87 -11.83
C CYS A 21 15.28 6.34 -10.40
N PRO A 22 14.64 5.18 -10.20
CA PRO A 22 14.53 4.62 -8.88
C PRO A 22 15.91 4.20 -8.39
N ILE A 23 16.27 4.64 -7.18
CA ILE A 23 17.45 4.14 -6.47
C ILE A 23 17.26 2.64 -6.29
N SER A 24 18.36 1.89 -6.43
CA SER A 24 18.40 0.44 -6.27
C SER A 24 17.58 -0.03 -5.05
N GLY A 25 16.56 -0.86 -5.30
CA GLY A 25 15.69 -1.43 -4.26
C GLY A 25 14.47 -0.59 -3.86
N GLU A 26 14.25 0.57 -4.46
CA GLU A 26 13.04 1.36 -4.28
C GLU A 26 11.94 0.99 -5.28
N LEU A 27 10.69 1.29 -4.91
CA LEU A 27 9.56 1.19 -5.82
C LEU A 27 9.73 2.15 -7.00
N PRO A 28 9.52 1.71 -8.25
CA PRO A 28 9.64 2.56 -9.45
C PRO A 28 8.48 3.57 -9.57
N TYR A 29 7.66 3.69 -8.56
CA TYR A 29 6.54 4.60 -8.49
C TYR A 29 6.34 5.07 -7.04
N HIS A 30 5.60 6.16 -6.89
CA HIS A 30 5.14 6.66 -5.59
C HIS A 30 3.61 6.76 -5.61
N MET A 31 2.97 6.34 -4.51
CA MET A 31 1.53 6.49 -4.32
C MET A 31 1.25 7.36 -3.09
N ASN A 32 0.44 8.40 -3.28
CA ASN A 32 -0.01 9.28 -2.21
C ASN A 32 -1.54 9.37 -2.20
N PHE A 33 -2.17 8.49 -1.43
CA PHE A 33 -3.63 8.42 -1.32
C PHE A 33 -4.28 9.66 -0.67
N ASN A 34 -3.52 10.50 0.03
CA ASN A 34 -4.06 11.76 0.54
C ASN A 34 -4.50 12.71 -0.58
N LYS A 35 -3.90 12.59 -1.79
CA LYS A 35 -4.31 13.39 -2.94
C LYS A 35 -5.70 13.04 -3.47
N VAL A 36 -6.16 11.82 -3.26
CA VAL A 36 -7.52 11.38 -3.64
C VAL A 36 -8.57 12.24 -2.96
N LEU A 37 -8.31 12.72 -1.74
CA LEU A 37 -9.24 13.55 -0.96
C LEU A 37 -9.56 14.90 -1.62
N SER A 38 -8.70 15.37 -2.53
CA SER A 38 -8.95 16.57 -3.34
C SER A 38 -9.79 16.30 -4.60
N HIS A 39 -10.19 15.05 -4.82
CA HIS A 39 -10.96 14.59 -5.97
C HIS A 39 -12.19 13.80 -5.49
N PRO A 40 -13.31 14.47 -5.13
CA PRO A 40 -14.47 13.82 -4.50
C PRO A 40 -15.02 12.63 -5.28
N GLU A 41 -15.14 12.74 -6.59
CA GLU A 41 -15.66 11.65 -7.45
C GLU A 41 -14.77 10.40 -7.41
N LEU A 42 -13.43 10.59 -7.38
CA LEU A 42 -12.49 9.50 -7.27
C LEU A 42 -12.54 8.87 -5.87
N PHE A 43 -12.64 9.70 -4.82
CA PHE A 43 -12.80 9.24 -3.45
C PHE A 43 -14.06 8.40 -3.30
N ASP A 44 -15.20 8.90 -3.77
CA ASP A 44 -16.49 8.20 -3.70
C ASP A 44 -16.44 6.87 -4.48
N THR A 45 -15.86 6.88 -5.68
CA THR A 45 -15.77 5.67 -6.52
C THR A 45 -14.92 4.60 -5.85
N ILE A 46 -13.78 4.97 -5.24
CA ILE A 46 -12.93 4.03 -4.49
C ILE A 46 -13.67 3.54 -3.24
N SER A 47 -14.32 4.43 -2.50
CA SER A 47 -15.09 4.08 -1.29
C SER A 47 -16.20 3.08 -1.60
N LEU A 48 -16.97 3.31 -2.67
CA LEU A 48 -18.00 2.37 -3.14
C LEU A 48 -17.42 1.01 -3.55
N LEU A 49 -16.24 0.99 -4.16
CA LEU A 49 -15.59 -0.26 -4.53
C LEU A 49 -15.17 -1.05 -3.29
N VAL A 50 -14.61 -0.38 -2.27
CA VAL A 50 -14.27 -1.00 -0.98
C VAL A 50 -15.52 -1.52 -0.28
N GLU A 51 -16.57 -0.71 -0.21
CA GLU A 51 -17.86 -1.07 0.39
C GLU A 51 -18.46 -2.31 -0.28
N ASN A 52 -18.52 -2.35 -1.60
CA ASN A 52 -19.02 -3.51 -2.35
C ASN A 52 -18.18 -4.75 -2.10
N THR A 53 -16.85 -4.60 -1.99
CA THR A 53 -15.96 -5.72 -1.67
C THR A 53 -16.28 -6.30 -0.30
N ILE A 54 -16.49 -5.47 0.71
CA ILE A 54 -16.87 -5.89 2.06
C ILE A 54 -18.26 -6.55 2.05
N LYS A 55 -19.27 -5.94 1.40
CA LYS A 55 -20.63 -6.49 1.28
C LYS A 55 -20.65 -7.89 0.67
N ILE A 56 -19.86 -8.12 -0.38
CA ILE A 56 -19.75 -9.45 -0.99
C ILE A 56 -19.20 -10.46 0.01
N LYS A 57 -18.14 -10.10 0.76
CA LYS A 57 -17.52 -10.98 1.75
C LYS A 57 -18.45 -11.28 2.93
N GLU A 58 -19.20 -10.29 3.38
CA GLU A 58 -20.20 -10.44 4.46
C GLU A 58 -21.39 -11.31 3.99
N THR A 59 -21.91 -11.06 2.79
CA THR A 59 -23.01 -11.85 2.20
C THR A 59 -22.62 -13.32 2.03
N ASN A 60 -21.39 -13.57 1.63
CA ASN A 60 -20.84 -14.93 1.50
C ASN A 60 -20.49 -15.57 2.87
N LYS A 61 -20.74 -14.88 3.98
CA LYS A 61 -20.37 -15.32 5.33
C LYS A 61 -18.87 -15.59 5.50
N GLU A 62 -18.04 -14.92 4.70
CA GLU A 62 -16.59 -15.05 4.80
C GLU A 62 -16.01 -14.19 5.92
N ILE A 63 -16.68 -13.08 6.25
CA ILE A 63 -16.34 -12.15 7.33
C ILE A 63 -17.62 -11.75 8.06
N GLU A 64 -17.49 -11.51 9.36
CA GLU A 64 -18.51 -10.89 10.21
C GLU A 64 -17.80 -9.91 11.14
N PHE A 65 -18.31 -8.67 11.23
CA PHE A 65 -17.62 -7.62 11.97
C PHE A 65 -18.60 -6.63 12.62
N ASN A 66 -18.13 -5.95 13.65
CA ASN A 66 -18.88 -4.89 14.35
C ASN A 66 -18.09 -3.57 14.43
N LYS A 67 -16.80 -3.61 14.12
CA LYS A 67 -15.93 -2.42 14.11
C LYS A 67 -15.08 -2.37 12.84
N ILE A 68 -14.75 -1.15 12.44
CA ILE A 68 -13.82 -0.86 11.35
C ILE A 68 -12.67 -0.04 11.94
N CYS A 69 -11.43 -0.39 11.61
CA CYS A 69 -10.25 0.29 12.10
C CYS A 69 -9.37 0.79 10.95
N ALA A 70 -9.13 2.11 10.89
CA ALA A 70 -8.12 2.69 10.02
C ALA A 70 -6.73 2.48 10.62
N THR A 71 -5.80 1.91 9.85
CA THR A 71 -4.43 1.59 10.30
C THR A 71 -3.43 2.71 9.99
N SER A 72 -3.80 3.65 9.12
CA SER A 72 -3.00 4.84 8.78
C SER A 72 -3.88 6.08 8.61
N SER A 73 -3.27 7.25 8.60
CA SER A 73 -3.98 8.52 8.40
C SER A 73 -4.67 8.59 7.05
N SER A 74 -4.07 8.02 6.00
CA SER A 74 -4.66 7.97 4.66
C SER A 74 -5.89 7.03 4.57
N ALA A 75 -6.00 6.07 5.49
CA ALA A 75 -7.13 5.15 5.56
C ALA A 75 -8.33 5.71 6.35
N ILE A 76 -8.12 6.73 7.21
CA ILE A 76 -9.18 7.30 8.06
C ILE A 76 -10.41 7.73 7.27
N PRO A 77 -10.31 8.51 6.17
CA PRO A 77 -11.49 8.96 5.44
C PRO A 77 -12.31 7.80 4.87
N TYR A 78 -11.65 6.78 4.34
CA TYR A 78 -12.32 5.57 3.82
C TYR A 78 -12.98 4.78 4.94
N ALA A 79 -12.27 4.54 6.04
CA ALA A 79 -12.83 3.83 7.20
C ALA A 79 -14.04 4.56 7.78
N THR A 80 -14.01 5.89 7.84
CA THR A 80 -15.14 6.70 8.32
C THR A 80 -16.36 6.54 7.41
N ASN A 81 -16.16 6.67 6.10
CA ASN A 81 -17.25 6.52 5.12
C ASN A 81 -17.87 5.13 5.20
N ILE A 82 -17.04 4.10 5.23
CA ILE A 82 -17.50 2.70 5.30
C ILE A 82 -18.15 2.39 6.63
N ALA A 83 -17.61 2.86 7.75
CA ALA A 83 -18.22 2.67 9.07
C ALA A 83 -19.63 3.29 9.13
N THR A 84 -19.81 4.47 8.54
CA THR A 84 -21.11 5.13 8.42
C THR A 84 -22.07 4.33 7.54
N SER A 85 -21.62 3.86 6.38
CA SER A 85 -22.45 3.08 5.43
C SER A 85 -22.91 1.74 6.00
N PHE A 86 -22.09 1.09 6.84
CA PHE A 86 -22.42 -0.18 7.49
C PHE A 86 -23.04 -0.02 8.88
N GLU A 87 -23.22 1.21 9.37
CA GLU A 87 -23.70 1.50 10.74
C GLU A 87 -22.86 0.78 11.81
N LYS A 88 -21.53 0.75 11.64
CA LYS A 88 -20.57 0.11 12.54
C LYS A 88 -19.72 1.14 13.29
N GLY A 89 -19.19 0.73 14.44
CA GLY A 89 -18.25 1.56 15.18
C GLY A 89 -16.93 1.74 14.42
N MET A 90 -16.33 2.94 14.56
CA MET A 90 -15.04 3.24 13.94
C MET A 90 -13.94 3.35 14.99
N LEU A 91 -12.80 2.77 14.67
CA LEU A 91 -11.53 2.90 15.37
C LEU A 91 -10.50 3.48 14.41
N TYR A 92 -9.50 4.15 14.94
CA TYR A 92 -8.33 4.52 14.15
C TYR A 92 -7.05 4.48 14.96
N ILE A 93 -5.94 4.30 14.26
CA ILE A 93 -4.62 4.29 14.88
C ILE A 93 -4.06 5.70 14.85
N ASN A 94 -3.79 6.21 16.05
CA ASN A 94 -3.03 7.43 16.25
C ASN A 94 -1.58 7.06 16.56
N HIS A 95 -0.67 7.44 15.67
CA HIS A 95 0.76 7.24 15.82
C HIS A 95 1.40 8.58 16.12
N SER A 96 1.71 8.84 17.40
CA SER A 96 2.25 10.11 17.89
C SER A 96 3.78 10.15 17.98
N GLY A 97 4.50 9.27 17.30
CA GLY A 97 5.96 9.21 17.32
C GLY A 97 6.57 9.83 16.06
N ASN A 98 7.43 10.83 16.25
CA ASN A 98 8.47 11.13 15.28
C ASN A 98 9.47 9.98 15.40
N ASP A 99 9.63 9.16 14.32
CA ASP A 99 10.93 8.66 13.96
C ASP A 99 11.01 7.30 13.31
N ASN A 100 11.77 7.33 12.27
CA ASN A 100 12.17 6.24 11.40
C ASN A 100 13.21 5.27 12.04
N ASN A 101 13.57 5.42 13.31
CA ASN A 101 14.71 4.69 13.91
C ASN A 101 14.47 4.00 15.27
N ASP A 102 13.27 4.08 15.83
CA ASP A 102 13.05 3.55 17.19
C ASP A 102 12.43 2.15 17.15
N LYS A 103 13.18 1.14 17.54
CA LYS A 103 12.68 -0.24 17.76
C LYS A 103 11.56 -0.29 18.82
N ASP A 104 11.36 0.78 19.56
CA ASP A 104 10.33 0.98 20.59
C ASP A 104 9.03 1.65 20.08
N ASN A 105 8.87 1.81 18.77
CA ASN A 105 7.71 2.46 18.13
C ASN A 105 6.32 1.91 18.53
N ILE A 106 6.27 0.74 19.15
CA ILE A 106 5.03 0.11 19.66
C ILE A 106 4.40 0.93 20.78
N LYS A 107 5.19 1.65 21.57
CA LYS A 107 4.69 2.46 22.72
C LYS A 107 3.84 3.65 22.28
N HIS A 108 4.10 4.17 21.08
CA HIS A 108 3.45 5.37 20.55
C HIS A 108 2.19 5.07 19.72
N ILE A 109 1.86 3.81 19.49
CA ILE A 109 0.62 3.40 18.83
C ILE A 109 -0.52 3.54 19.83
N LYS A 110 -1.51 4.39 19.56
CA LYS A 110 -2.76 4.47 20.30
C LYS A 110 -3.92 4.02 19.43
N ILE A 111 -4.82 3.22 19.99
CA ILE A 111 -6.10 2.89 19.39
C ILE A 111 -7.10 3.89 19.91
N GLU A 112 -7.63 4.71 19.04
CA GLU A 112 -8.66 5.70 19.34
C GLU A 112 -10.03 5.18 18.90
N GLY A 113 -11.06 5.57 19.63
CA GLY A 113 -12.41 5.03 19.53
C GLY A 113 -12.69 3.97 20.59
N GLY A 114 -13.94 3.62 20.77
CA GLY A 114 -14.38 2.66 21.80
C GLY A 114 -14.18 1.22 21.34
N MET A 115 -13.04 0.61 21.67
CA MET A 115 -12.80 -0.81 21.43
C MET A 115 -13.14 -1.62 22.69
N GLU A 116 -13.86 -2.71 22.51
CA GLU A 116 -14.24 -3.65 23.56
C GLU A 116 -13.58 -5.02 23.32
N ILE A 117 -13.56 -5.85 24.39
CA ILE A 117 -13.08 -7.23 24.26
C ILE A 117 -14.03 -8.01 23.34
N ASP A 118 -13.45 -8.88 22.49
CA ASP A 118 -14.15 -9.67 21.48
C ASP A 118 -14.77 -8.89 20.32
N ASP A 119 -14.50 -7.57 20.20
CA ASP A 119 -14.87 -6.85 18.99
C ASP A 119 -14.27 -7.52 17.75
N LYS A 120 -15.12 -7.77 16.74
CA LYS A 120 -14.72 -8.29 15.44
C LYS A 120 -14.38 -7.13 14.52
N ILE A 121 -13.10 -6.98 14.20
CA ILE A 121 -12.56 -5.77 13.58
C ILE A 121 -12.10 -6.06 12.16
N ILE A 122 -12.58 -5.27 11.19
CA ILE A 122 -11.96 -5.15 9.86
C ILE A 122 -10.95 -4.01 9.91
N LEU A 123 -9.74 -4.29 9.48
CA LEU A 123 -8.72 -3.26 9.25
C LEU A 123 -8.86 -2.70 7.84
N ILE A 124 -8.67 -1.39 7.68
CA ILE A 124 -8.58 -0.71 6.38
C ILE A 124 -7.23 -0.03 6.29
N GLU A 125 -6.50 -0.37 5.23
CA GLU A 125 -5.24 0.27 4.86
C GLU A 125 -5.27 0.68 3.39
N THR A 126 -4.71 1.83 3.05
CA THR A 126 -4.63 2.27 1.65
C THR A 126 -3.58 1.48 0.88
N ILE A 127 -2.37 1.46 1.39
CA ILE A 127 -1.22 0.70 0.87
C ILE A 127 -0.35 0.27 2.04
N VAL A 128 0.18 -0.93 2.02
CA VAL A 128 1.16 -1.35 3.03
C VAL A 128 2.56 -0.92 2.58
N SER A 129 3.06 0.15 3.19
CA SER A 129 4.43 0.63 3.00
C SER A 129 5.41 0.07 4.04
N ASN A 130 4.90 -0.36 5.18
CA ASN A 130 5.66 -0.89 6.30
C ASN A 130 4.88 -2.03 6.99
N ASP A 131 5.21 -3.27 6.63
CA ASP A 131 4.61 -4.48 7.18
C ASP A 131 4.91 -4.69 8.66
N PHE A 132 6.08 -4.23 9.13
CA PHE A 132 6.45 -4.30 10.54
C PHE A 132 5.54 -3.41 11.41
N LEU A 133 5.26 -2.17 10.96
CA LEU A 133 4.35 -1.27 11.69
C LEU A 133 2.93 -1.84 11.73
N LEU A 134 2.44 -2.35 10.61
CA LEU A 134 1.11 -2.94 10.53
C LEU A 134 0.98 -4.17 11.45
N ASN A 135 2.00 -5.03 11.49
CA ASN A 135 2.06 -6.16 12.43
C ASN A 135 1.99 -5.71 13.90
N ASN A 136 2.70 -4.63 14.24
CA ASN A 136 2.66 -4.09 15.60
C ASN A 136 1.29 -3.54 15.96
N ILE A 137 0.60 -2.89 15.02
CA ILE A 137 -0.78 -2.44 15.17
C ILE A 137 -1.70 -3.63 15.42
N MET A 138 -1.62 -4.66 14.58
CA MET A 138 -2.44 -5.88 14.70
C MET A 138 -2.21 -6.59 16.04
N ASN A 139 -0.94 -6.72 16.46
CA ASN A 139 -0.60 -7.32 17.76
C ASN A 139 -1.14 -6.48 18.93
N LYS A 140 -1.13 -5.16 18.81
CA LYS A 140 -1.69 -4.28 19.83
C LYS A 140 -3.20 -4.43 19.94
N ILE A 141 -3.92 -4.46 18.82
CA ILE A 141 -5.38 -4.70 18.80
C ILE A 141 -5.70 -6.03 19.50
N ARG A 142 -5.01 -7.12 19.15
CA ARG A 142 -5.20 -8.43 19.80
C ARG A 142 -4.88 -8.42 21.28
N LYS A 143 -3.82 -7.72 21.68
CA LYS A 143 -3.44 -7.57 23.10
C LYS A 143 -4.54 -6.90 23.92
N TYR A 144 -5.32 -6.00 23.32
CA TYR A 144 -6.45 -5.34 23.97
C TYR A 144 -7.77 -6.12 23.81
N GLY A 145 -7.74 -7.34 23.27
CA GLY A 145 -8.89 -8.23 23.18
C GLY A 145 -9.69 -8.12 21.88
N GLY A 146 -9.22 -7.30 20.91
CA GLY A 146 -9.87 -7.22 19.60
C GLY A 146 -9.55 -8.44 18.73
N ASN A 147 -10.55 -8.91 17.98
CA ASN A 147 -10.44 -10.01 17.03
C ASN A 147 -10.42 -9.46 15.59
N ILE A 148 -9.27 -9.52 14.93
CA ILE A 148 -9.13 -9.07 13.55
C ILE A 148 -9.69 -10.15 12.62
N VAL A 149 -10.73 -9.82 11.86
CA VAL A 149 -11.41 -10.75 10.95
C VAL A 149 -11.00 -10.57 9.48
N GLY A 150 -10.36 -9.46 9.15
CA GLY A 150 -9.84 -9.20 7.81
C GLY A 150 -9.08 -7.89 7.73
N LEU A 151 -8.23 -7.81 6.70
CA LEU A 151 -7.49 -6.61 6.31
C LEU A 151 -7.86 -6.24 4.88
N ILE A 152 -8.53 -5.12 4.71
CA ILE A 152 -8.82 -4.55 3.39
C ILE A 152 -7.63 -3.72 2.97
N LEU A 153 -7.03 -4.04 1.83
CA LEU A 153 -6.03 -3.22 1.17
C LEU A 153 -6.64 -2.52 -0.03
N ILE A 154 -6.69 -1.19 -0.01
CA ILE A 154 -7.23 -0.44 -1.15
C ILE A 154 -6.37 -0.70 -2.38
N VAL A 155 -5.04 -0.64 -2.26
CA VAL A 155 -4.13 -1.09 -3.32
C VAL A 155 -3.13 -2.11 -2.77
N ASN A 156 -3.14 -3.28 -3.39
CA ASN A 156 -2.08 -4.27 -3.22
C ASN A 156 -0.90 -3.91 -4.12
N LEU A 157 0.26 -3.66 -3.53
CA LEU A 157 1.46 -3.25 -4.26
C LEU A 157 2.09 -4.42 -5.03
N CYS A 158 2.18 -5.59 -4.42
CA CYS A 158 2.67 -6.82 -5.06
C CYS A 158 2.21 -8.04 -4.26
N GLU A 159 1.87 -9.12 -4.92
CA GLU A 159 1.66 -10.40 -4.22
C GLU A 159 2.99 -10.89 -3.65
N GLY A 160 3.04 -11.28 -2.40
CA GLY A 160 4.21 -11.86 -1.71
C GLY A 160 5.00 -10.91 -0.82
N GLU A 161 4.76 -9.61 -0.82
CA GLU A 161 5.40 -8.67 0.13
C GLU A 161 4.89 -8.83 1.57
N TYR A 162 3.75 -9.50 1.76
CA TYR A 162 3.09 -9.64 3.05
C TYR A 162 3.39 -10.98 3.74
N VAL A 163 4.57 -11.55 3.51
CA VAL A 163 4.95 -12.86 4.09
C VAL A 163 4.81 -12.84 5.62
N ASN A 164 5.12 -11.71 6.26
CA ASN A 164 4.97 -11.57 7.70
C ASN A 164 3.51 -11.37 8.15
N LEU A 165 2.62 -10.91 7.27
CA LEU A 165 1.20 -10.75 7.55
C LEU A 165 0.43 -12.05 7.30
N THR A 166 0.85 -12.86 6.33
CA THR A 166 0.19 -14.13 5.97
C THR A 166 0.44 -15.26 6.96
N THR A 167 1.43 -15.16 7.83
CA THR A 167 1.63 -16.12 8.94
C THR A 167 0.56 -15.98 10.03
N GLN A 168 -0.21 -14.94 10.00
CA GLN A 168 -1.30 -14.66 10.94
C GLN A 168 -2.60 -14.90 10.17
N LYS A 169 -3.45 -15.78 10.62
CA LYS A 169 -4.68 -16.33 10.03
C LYS A 169 -5.69 -15.33 9.42
N GLU A 170 -5.36 -14.06 9.34
CA GLU A 170 -6.25 -13.01 8.83
C GLU A 170 -6.33 -13.03 7.30
N LYS A 171 -7.53 -12.83 6.79
CA LYS A 171 -7.80 -12.68 5.36
C LYS A 171 -7.32 -11.32 4.87
N ILE A 172 -6.34 -11.30 3.98
CA ILE A 172 -6.00 -10.09 3.21
C ILE A 172 -6.95 -10.02 2.02
N ILE A 173 -7.65 -8.90 1.89
CA ILE A 173 -8.67 -8.66 0.87
C ILE A 173 -8.24 -7.43 0.05
N PRO A 174 -7.54 -7.62 -1.08
CA PRO A 174 -7.16 -6.53 -1.95
C PRO A 174 -8.34 -6.05 -2.78
N VAL A 175 -8.47 -4.73 -2.95
CA VAL A 175 -9.51 -4.09 -3.76
C VAL A 175 -9.00 -3.80 -5.16
N LEU A 176 -7.83 -3.18 -5.25
CA LEU A 176 -7.09 -2.88 -6.48
C LEU A 176 -5.72 -3.56 -6.42
N ASN A 177 -5.14 -3.83 -7.59
CA ASN A 177 -3.80 -4.37 -7.72
C ASN A 177 -2.94 -3.42 -8.54
N VAL A 178 -1.73 -3.15 -8.09
CA VAL A 178 -0.80 -2.25 -8.78
C VAL A 178 -0.47 -2.74 -10.18
N TYR A 179 -0.34 -4.05 -10.36
CA TYR A 179 -0.07 -4.64 -11.66
C TYR A 179 -1.18 -4.35 -12.68
N ASP A 180 -2.45 -4.48 -12.26
CA ASP A 180 -3.61 -4.17 -13.10
C ASP A 180 -3.68 -2.68 -13.43
N ILE A 181 -3.32 -1.81 -12.48
CA ILE A 181 -3.26 -0.37 -12.70
C ILE A 181 -2.26 -0.05 -13.80
N PHE A 182 -1.02 -0.53 -13.69
CA PHE A 182 0.02 -0.22 -14.66
C PHE A 182 -0.24 -0.86 -16.03
N ASN A 183 -0.78 -2.08 -16.10
CA ASN A 183 -1.23 -2.69 -17.36
C ASN A 183 -2.31 -1.85 -18.04
N HIS A 184 -3.27 -1.30 -17.28
CA HIS A 184 -4.29 -0.43 -17.86
C HIS A 184 -3.69 0.87 -18.40
N LEU A 185 -2.78 1.50 -17.65
CA LEU A 185 -2.13 2.74 -18.06
C LEU A 185 -1.30 2.55 -19.34
N GLU A 186 -0.58 1.43 -19.45
CA GLU A 186 0.18 1.03 -20.64
C GLU A 186 -0.74 0.83 -21.86
N ASN A 187 -1.77 0.00 -21.71
CA ASN A 187 -2.70 -0.35 -22.81
C ASN A 187 -3.45 0.88 -23.36
N ASN A 188 -3.53 1.97 -22.57
CA ASN A 188 -4.16 3.21 -22.99
C ASN A 188 -3.15 4.32 -23.34
N ASN A 189 -1.85 4.01 -23.46
CA ASN A 189 -0.76 4.95 -23.74
C ASN A 189 -0.70 6.15 -22.76
N LEU A 190 -1.07 5.93 -21.50
CA LEU A 190 -1.05 6.93 -20.45
C LEU A 190 0.28 6.97 -19.69
N ILE A 191 1.15 6.00 -19.93
CA ILE A 191 2.47 5.87 -19.33
C ILE A 191 3.42 5.21 -20.34
N ASP A 192 4.70 5.54 -20.27
CA ASP A 192 5.74 4.93 -21.10
C ASP A 192 5.96 3.46 -20.75
N LEU A 193 6.14 2.62 -21.76
CA LEU A 193 6.41 1.19 -21.65
C LEU A 193 7.56 0.88 -20.68
N TYR A 194 8.61 1.71 -20.69
CA TYR A 194 9.75 1.56 -19.80
C TYR A 194 9.37 1.52 -18.31
N TYR A 195 8.44 2.38 -17.87
CA TYR A 195 8.00 2.38 -16.48
C TYR A 195 7.12 1.17 -16.16
N CYS A 196 6.29 0.74 -17.12
CA CYS A 196 5.47 -0.46 -16.97
C CYS A 196 6.33 -1.71 -16.82
N GLU A 197 7.35 -1.85 -17.64
CA GLU A 197 8.31 -2.96 -17.55
C GLU A 197 9.05 -2.99 -16.21
N LYS A 198 9.45 -1.83 -15.69
CA LYS A 198 10.07 -1.74 -14.35
C LYS A 198 9.12 -2.16 -13.25
N VAL A 199 7.84 -1.76 -13.29
CA VAL A 199 6.85 -2.18 -12.30
C VAL A 199 6.57 -3.67 -12.40
N LYS A 200 6.43 -4.21 -13.62
CA LYS A 200 6.27 -5.66 -13.86
C LYS A 200 7.45 -6.44 -13.29
N PHE A 201 8.67 -6.01 -13.64
CA PHE A 201 9.89 -6.62 -13.14
C PHE A 201 9.96 -6.59 -11.60
N TYR A 202 9.63 -5.47 -10.98
CA TYR A 202 9.58 -5.35 -9.53
C TYR A 202 8.53 -6.31 -8.92
N CYS A 203 7.34 -6.37 -9.51
CA CYS A 203 6.28 -7.28 -9.04
C CYS A 203 6.62 -8.76 -9.20
N GLU A 204 7.35 -9.14 -10.24
CA GLU A 204 7.76 -10.52 -10.52
C GLU A 204 8.93 -10.99 -9.63
N ASN A 205 9.83 -10.08 -9.26
CA ASN A 205 11.05 -10.38 -8.49
C ASN A 205 10.91 -10.05 -7.00
N LYS A 206 9.79 -10.33 -6.44
CA LYS A 206 9.17 -9.92 -5.17
C LYS A 206 9.95 -10.09 -3.86
N THR A 207 11.10 -10.71 -3.83
CA THR A 207 11.90 -10.81 -2.62
C THR A 207 13.02 -9.78 -2.64
N LYS A 208 13.10 -8.95 -1.57
CA LYS A 208 14.21 -7.99 -1.37
C LYS A 208 15.60 -8.60 -1.61
N ALA A 209 15.75 -9.93 -1.43
CA ALA A 209 16.94 -10.68 -1.73
C ALA A 209 17.19 -10.85 -3.25
N ASN A 210 16.14 -10.99 -4.06
CA ASN A 210 16.26 -11.12 -5.51
C ASN A 210 16.52 -9.76 -6.17
N ILE A 211 15.89 -8.69 -5.67
CA ILE A 211 16.12 -7.32 -6.17
C ILE A 211 17.58 -6.88 -5.90
N LYS A 212 18.15 -7.18 -4.71
CA LYS A 212 19.55 -6.89 -4.41
C LYS A 212 20.56 -7.63 -5.30
N LYS A 213 20.20 -8.82 -5.82
CA LYS A 213 21.07 -9.60 -6.72
C LYS A 213 21.02 -9.15 -8.18
N LEU A 214 19.95 -8.48 -8.60
CA LEU A 214 19.70 -8.12 -9.99
C LEU A 214 20.05 -6.66 -10.30
N LEU A 215 20.31 -5.86 -9.27
CA LEU A 215 20.71 -4.46 -9.43
C LEU A 215 22.23 -4.37 -9.29
N PRO A 216 22.94 -3.67 -10.20
CA PRO A 216 24.38 -3.47 -10.08
C PRO A 216 24.70 -2.86 -8.72
N GLN A 217 25.68 -3.41 -8.02
CA GLN A 217 26.09 -2.92 -6.71
C GLN A 217 26.67 -1.50 -6.89
N PRO A 218 26.53 -0.62 -5.89
CA PRO A 218 27.04 0.77 -5.99
C PRO A 218 28.53 0.87 -6.32
N GLU A 219 29.29 -0.18 -6.11
CA GLU A 219 30.72 -0.29 -6.45
C GLU A 219 30.91 -0.50 -7.96
N GLU A 220 30.07 -1.29 -8.63
CA GLU A 220 30.13 -1.52 -10.09
C GLU A 220 29.79 -0.26 -10.88
N VAL A 221 28.84 0.56 -10.38
CA VAL A 221 28.48 1.84 -11.02
C VAL A 221 29.61 2.88 -10.90
N LYS A 222 30.42 2.83 -9.84
CA LYS A 222 31.58 3.73 -9.70
C LYS A 222 32.69 3.38 -10.66
N GLU A 223 32.96 2.09 -10.91
CA GLU A 223 33.98 1.67 -11.85
C GLU A 223 33.61 2.01 -13.31
N GLU A 224 32.34 1.84 -13.71
CA GLU A 224 31.90 2.25 -15.07
C GLU A 224 31.98 3.77 -15.27
N VAL A 225 31.57 4.59 -14.29
CA VAL A 225 31.66 6.06 -14.38
C VAL A 225 33.13 6.52 -14.37
N GLU A 226 34.03 5.87 -13.60
CA GLU A 226 35.46 6.20 -13.63
C GLU A 226 36.13 5.77 -14.93
N GLU A 227 35.73 4.65 -15.55
CA GLU A 227 36.23 4.24 -16.86
C GLU A 227 35.76 5.12 -18.00
N GLU A 228 34.47 5.54 -18.01
CA GLU A 228 33.97 6.49 -19.01
C GLU A 228 34.62 7.86 -18.88
N THR A 229 34.79 8.37 -17.65
CA THR A 229 35.47 9.66 -17.42
C THR A 229 36.96 9.61 -17.85
N LYS A 230 37.64 8.48 -17.66
CA LYS A 230 39.03 8.29 -18.13
C LYS A 230 39.12 8.19 -19.66
N LYS A 231 38.15 7.59 -20.33
CA LYS A 231 38.09 7.52 -21.80
C LYS A 231 37.85 8.90 -22.44
N GLU A 232 36.99 9.76 -21.85
CA GLU A 232 36.76 11.10 -22.37
C GLU A 232 37.96 12.03 -22.22
N ILE A 233 38.77 11.86 -21.15
CA ILE A 233 40.00 12.64 -20.94
C ILE A 233 41.09 12.24 -21.95
N PHE A 234 41.13 10.98 -22.38
CA PHE A 234 42.14 10.47 -23.34
C PHE A 234 41.83 10.82 -24.80
N VAL A 235 40.61 11.20 -25.14
CA VAL A 235 40.20 11.58 -26.50
C VAL A 235 40.34 13.10 -26.72
N SER A 236 40.61 13.88 -25.68
CA SER A 236 40.72 15.34 -25.72
C SER A 236 42.16 15.86 -25.62
N GLN A 237 43.17 15.02 -25.77
CA GLN A 237 44.60 15.33 -25.96
C GLN A 237 45.07 14.89 -27.35
#